data_3dda5af949c7db799348989d66914957
#
_entry.id   3dda5af949c7db799348989d66914957
#
_cell.length_a   1.000
_cell.length_b   1.000
_cell.length_c   1.000
_cell.angle_alpha   90.00
_cell.angle_beta   90.00
_cell.angle_gamma   90.00
#
_symmetry.space_group_name_H-M   'P 1'
#
loop_
_entity.id
_entity.type
_entity.pdbx_description
1 polymer ?
#
loop_
_entity_poly.entity_id
_entity_poly.type
_entity_poly.pdbx_seq_one_letter_code
_entity_poly.pdbx_strand_id
1 'polypeptide(L)'
;TQMSLFGSLTSSVTGLAAQSEAISVISDNLSNANTVGYKSSRALFSQLVTSAGVSGVRYNAGGADATVQRAQNQQGSLISTGSATDLALSGSGFFVVVSDRTITPDTSVFFSRAGSFVEDSRGFLQHPSGNYLLGWRTNTAGDIIDRQNPQPVELQTVGSSASATTTLQLGVT
;
A
#
# COMPACT_ATOMS: atom_id res chain seq x y z
N THR A 1 -3.35 -4.23 -54.09
CA THR A 1 -2.88 -4.09 -52.71
C THR A 1 -4.07 -4.26 -51.79
N GLN A 2 -4.54 -5.47 -51.60
CA GLN A 2 -5.57 -5.72 -50.58
C GLN A 2 -4.84 -5.92 -49.24
N MET A 3 -4.72 -4.85 -48.44
CA MET A 3 -4.69 -5.05 -47.02
C MET A 3 -5.93 -5.87 -46.73
N SER A 4 -5.77 -7.03 -46.10
CA SER A 4 -6.93 -7.81 -45.69
C SER A 4 -7.83 -6.94 -44.85
N LEU A 5 -9.04 -6.66 -45.31
CA LEU A 5 -10.07 -5.88 -44.55
C LEU A 5 -10.17 -6.44 -43.12
N PHE A 6 -9.98 -7.73 -42.99
CA PHE A 6 -9.94 -8.43 -41.72
C PHE A 6 -8.75 -8.01 -40.81
N GLY A 7 -7.55 -7.82 -41.39
CA GLY A 7 -6.39 -7.35 -40.63
C GLY A 7 -6.56 -5.92 -40.10
N SER A 8 -7.14 -5.02 -40.88
CA SER A 8 -7.42 -3.65 -40.43
C SER A 8 -8.51 -3.63 -39.36
N LEU A 9 -9.53 -4.47 -39.49
CA LEU A 9 -10.58 -4.59 -38.49
C LEU A 9 -10.02 -5.12 -37.16
N THR A 10 -9.22 -6.17 -37.21
CA THR A 10 -8.57 -6.76 -36.01
C THR A 10 -7.65 -5.75 -35.35
N SER A 11 -6.84 -5.00 -36.12
CA SER A 11 -5.98 -3.96 -35.58
C SER A 11 -6.76 -2.83 -34.89
N SER A 12 -7.91 -2.45 -35.49
CA SER A 12 -8.81 -1.44 -34.88
C SER A 12 -9.42 -1.94 -33.56
N VAL A 13 -9.88 -3.19 -33.52
CA VAL A 13 -10.49 -3.78 -32.33
C VAL A 13 -9.46 -3.90 -31.20
N THR A 14 -8.23 -4.40 -31.50
CA THR A 14 -7.16 -4.52 -30.51
C THR A 14 -6.70 -3.14 -30.02
N GLY A 15 -6.60 -2.14 -30.90
CA GLY A 15 -6.31 -0.77 -30.54
C GLY A 15 -7.35 -0.17 -29.60
N LEU A 16 -8.64 -0.40 -29.89
CA LEU A 16 -9.72 0.05 -29.03
C LEU A 16 -9.71 -0.63 -27.67
N ALA A 17 -9.43 -1.95 -27.63
CA ALA A 17 -9.28 -2.70 -26.38
C ALA A 17 -8.11 -2.17 -25.53
N ALA A 18 -6.97 -1.91 -26.16
CA ALA A 18 -5.82 -1.34 -25.48
C ALA A 18 -6.08 0.07 -24.93
N GLN A 19 -6.83 0.91 -25.64
CA GLN A 19 -7.25 2.22 -25.14
C GLN A 19 -8.25 2.11 -23.99
N SER A 20 -9.15 1.14 -24.04
CA SER A 20 -10.10 0.87 -22.95
C SER A 20 -9.36 0.49 -21.66
N GLU A 21 -8.34 -0.35 -21.77
CA GLU A 21 -7.47 -0.70 -20.63
C GLU A 21 -6.74 0.53 -20.06
N ALA A 22 -6.21 1.40 -20.93
CA ALA A 22 -5.56 2.64 -20.48
C ALA A 22 -6.53 3.57 -19.73
N ILE A 23 -7.77 3.70 -20.22
CA ILE A 23 -8.81 4.49 -19.54
C ILE A 23 -9.16 3.87 -18.18
N SER A 24 -9.24 2.54 -18.08
CA SER A 24 -9.47 1.85 -16.83
C SER A 24 -8.38 2.16 -15.80
N VAL A 25 -7.11 2.09 -16.22
CA VAL A 25 -5.96 2.42 -15.35
C VAL A 25 -5.99 3.88 -14.90
N ILE A 26 -6.36 4.81 -15.77
CA ILE A 26 -6.50 6.24 -15.41
C ILE A 26 -7.64 6.42 -14.40
N SER A 27 -8.75 5.73 -14.58
CA SER A 27 -9.90 5.80 -13.68
C SER A 27 -9.55 5.26 -12.30
N ASP A 28 -8.81 4.15 -12.24
CA ASP A 28 -8.32 3.59 -10.98
C ASP A 28 -7.38 4.56 -10.26
N ASN A 29 -6.44 5.17 -10.98
CA ASN A 29 -5.53 6.16 -10.40
C ASN A 29 -6.29 7.38 -9.87
N LEU A 30 -7.28 7.87 -10.62
CA LEU A 30 -8.10 9.02 -10.23
C LEU A 30 -8.95 8.71 -9.00
N SER A 31 -9.58 7.54 -8.96
CA SER A 31 -10.39 7.08 -7.83
C SER A 31 -9.56 6.99 -6.54
N ASN A 32 -8.28 6.66 -6.67
CA ASN A 32 -7.36 6.49 -5.54
C ASN A 32 -6.41 7.69 -5.34
N ALA A 33 -6.66 8.83 -5.99
CA ALA A 33 -5.77 10.00 -5.89
C ALA A 33 -5.58 10.50 -4.45
N ASN A 34 -6.60 10.35 -3.60
CA ASN A 34 -6.57 10.72 -2.19
C ASN A 34 -6.31 9.53 -1.25
N THR A 35 -6.04 8.33 -1.78
CA THR A 35 -5.79 7.14 -0.96
C THR A 35 -4.34 7.14 -0.47
N VAL A 36 -4.12 7.17 0.84
CA VAL A 36 -2.79 7.16 1.46
C VAL A 36 -2.09 5.82 1.16
N GLY A 37 -0.85 5.90 0.69
CA GLY A 37 -0.05 4.71 0.35
C GLY A 37 -0.40 4.06 -0.98
N TYR A 38 -1.32 4.64 -1.76
CA TYR A 38 -1.64 4.14 -3.10
C TYR A 38 -0.43 4.25 -4.03
N LYS A 39 -0.25 3.24 -4.86
CA LYS A 39 0.79 3.20 -5.90
C LYS A 39 0.13 3.22 -7.27
N SER A 40 0.38 4.28 -8.01
CA SER A 40 -0.20 4.46 -9.34
C SER A 40 0.20 3.36 -10.31
N SER A 41 -0.70 3.07 -11.23
CA SER A 41 -0.45 2.16 -12.35
C SER A 41 -0.41 2.95 -13.65
N ARG A 42 0.25 2.41 -14.66
CA ARG A 42 0.24 2.96 -16.01
C ARG A 42 0.08 1.85 -17.03
N ALA A 43 -0.59 2.15 -18.12
CA ALA A 43 -0.67 1.27 -19.26
C ALA A 43 0.58 1.43 -20.13
N LEU A 44 1.23 0.33 -20.47
CA LEU A 44 2.31 0.25 -21.43
C LEU A 44 1.75 -0.41 -22.70
N PHE A 45 1.92 0.27 -23.83
CA PHE A 45 1.48 -0.24 -25.11
C PHE A 45 2.63 -0.97 -25.81
N SER A 46 2.33 -2.13 -26.34
CA SER A 46 3.22 -2.89 -27.22
C SER A 46 2.57 -3.10 -28.58
N GLN A 47 3.38 -3.01 -29.63
CA GLN A 47 2.92 -3.32 -30.97
C GLN A 47 3.06 -4.82 -31.21
N LEU A 48 1.99 -5.45 -31.67
CA LEU A 48 2.03 -6.81 -32.15
C LEU A 48 2.58 -6.82 -33.59
N VAL A 49 3.74 -7.43 -33.76
CA VAL A 49 4.36 -7.58 -35.10
C VAL A 49 4.08 -8.99 -35.61
N THR A 50 3.32 -9.09 -36.65
CA THR A 50 3.16 -10.37 -37.37
C THR A 50 4.32 -10.56 -38.32
N SER A 51 5.00 -11.71 -38.27
CA SER A 51 6.11 -12.06 -39.20
C SER A 51 5.62 -12.01 -40.63
N ALA A 52 6.11 -11.05 -41.40
CA ALA A 52 6.01 -11.13 -42.87
C ALA A 52 6.94 -12.23 -43.37
N GLY A 53 6.38 -13.22 -44.02
CA GLY A 53 7.20 -14.23 -44.70
C GLY A 53 8.22 -13.59 -45.69
N VAL A 54 9.31 -14.27 -45.91
CA VAL A 54 10.58 -13.86 -46.53
C VAL A 54 10.47 -13.29 -47.98
N SER A 55 9.34 -12.88 -48.45
CA SER A 55 9.16 -12.33 -49.81
C SER A 55 8.24 -11.13 -49.84
N GLY A 56 8.86 -9.96 -49.85
CA GLY A 56 8.22 -8.69 -50.16
C GLY A 56 7.69 -7.91 -48.93
N VAL A 57 8.06 -6.64 -48.90
CA VAL A 57 7.72 -5.64 -47.88
C VAL A 57 6.19 -5.48 -47.80
N ARG A 58 5.52 -6.36 -47.09
CA ARG A 58 4.11 -6.17 -46.71
C ARG A 58 4.05 -5.86 -45.21
N TYR A 59 3.73 -4.62 -44.92
CA TYR A 59 3.35 -4.22 -43.57
C TYR A 59 2.04 -4.93 -43.21
N ASN A 60 2.09 -5.80 -42.21
CA ASN A 60 0.92 -6.46 -41.67
C ASN A 60 0.75 -5.95 -40.23
N ALA A 61 -0.22 -5.08 -40.02
CA ALA A 61 -0.50 -4.53 -38.70
C ALA A 61 -1.06 -5.64 -37.80
N GLY A 62 -0.33 -6.06 -36.79
CA GLY A 62 -0.75 -7.06 -35.81
C GLY A 62 -1.65 -6.50 -34.71
N GLY A 63 -1.82 -5.17 -34.68
CA GLY A 63 -2.58 -4.50 -33.62
C GLY A 63 -1.69 -4.01 -32.47
N ALA A 64 -2.35 -3.58 -31.40
CA ALA A 64 -1.72 -3.11 -30.17
C ALA A 64 -2.21 -3.94 -28.97
N ASP A 65 -1.32 -4.17 -28.02
CA ASP A 65 -1.63 -4.76 -26.72
C ASP A 65 -1.26 -3.79 -25.61
N ALA A 66 -2.01 -3.80 -24.51
CA ALA A 66 -1.76 -2.97 -23.34
C ALA A 66 -1.47 -3.85 -22.13
N THR A 67 -0.37 -3.55 -21.45
CA THR A 67 0.02 -4.22 -20.20
C THR A 67 0.04 -3.20 -19.05
N VAL A 68 -0.55 -3.55 -17.91
CA VAL A 68 -0.57 -2.69 -16.74
C VAL A 68 0.71 -2.86 -15.92
N GLN A 69 1.46 -1.77 -15.76
CA GLN A 69 2.64 -1.71 -14.89
C GLN A 69 2.32 -0.89 -13.64
N ARG A 70 2.52 -1.50 -12.47
CA ARG A 70 2.40 -0.83 -11.17
C ARG A 70 3.71 -0.23 -10.72
N ALA A 71 3.70 1.04 -10.30
CA ALA A 71 4.88 1.76 -9.81
C ALA A 71 5.17 1.45 -8.33
N GLN A 72 5.32 0.16 -7.98
CA GLN A 72 5.50 -0.26 -6.58
C GLN A 72 6.77 0.26 -5.93
N ASN A 73 7.85 0.45 -6.71
CA ASN A 73 9.15 0.87 -6.20
C ASN A 73 9.32 2.41 -6.13
N GLN A 74 8.34 3.18 -6.61
CA GLN A 74 8.43 4.62 -6.59
C GLN A 74 8.01 5.16 -5.22
N GLN A 75 8.93 5.84 -4.53
CA GLN A 75 8.63 6.51 -3.27
C GLN A 75 7.81 7.77 -3.54
N GLY A 76 6.67 7.90 -2.84
CA GLY A 76 5.88 9.13 -2.82
C GLY A 76 6.44 10.17 -1.85
N SER A 77 5.93 11.40 -1.92
CA SER A 77 6.24 12.42 -0.94
C SER A 77 5.72 12.05 0.44
N LEU A 78 6.55 12.21 1.46
CA LEU A 78 6.15 12.11 2.85
C LEU A 78 5.49 13.43 3.25
N ILE A 79 4.27 13.35 3.75
CA ILE A 79 3.49 14.51 4.18
C ILE A 79 3.33 14.42 5.69
N SER A 80 3.58 15.54 6.38
CA SER A 80 3.29 15.64 7.81
C SER A 80 1.79 15.80 8.01
N THR A 81 1.22 15.00 8.88
CA THR A 81 -0.20 15.06 9.27
C THR A 81 -0.34 15.62 10.69
N GLY A 82 -1.54 15.97 11.09
CA GLY A 82 -1.83 16.44 12.45
C GLY A 82 -2.05 15.29 13.46
N SER A 83 -2.00 14.03 13.03
CA SER A 83 -2.22 12.86 13.87
C SER A 83 -0.90 12.30 14.38
N ALA A 84 -0.80 12.07 15.68
CA ALA A 84 0.40 11.48 16.30
C ALA A 84 0.54 9.98 16.02
N THR A 85 -0.52 9.33 15.56
CA THR A 85 -0.57 7.89 15.29
C THR A 85 -0.34 7.55 13.81
N ASP A 86 -0.22 8.58 12.95
CA ASP A 86 0.09 8.36 11.54
C ASP A 86 1.57 8.01 11.36
N LEU A 87 1.82 6.94 10.63
CA LEU A 87 3.15 6.41 10.34
C LEU A 87 3.40 6.42 8.85
N ALA A 88 4.62 6.75 8.44
CA ALA A 88 5.01 6.70 7.05
C ALA A 88 6.24 5.81 6.86
N LEU A 89 6.23 5.02 5.77
CA LEU A 89 7.37 4.20 5.38
C LEU A 89 8.24 4.94 4.36
N SER A 90 9.52 5.06 4.66
CA SER A 90 10.54 5.50 3.72
C SER A 90 11.26 4.28 3.17
N GLY A 91 11.19 4.07 1.85
CA GLY A 91 11.79 2.92 1.18
C GLY A 91 10.78 1.83 0.77
N SER A 92 11.30 0.64 0.47
CA SER A 92 10.51 -0.52 0.04
C SER A 92 10.15 -1.40 1.23
N GLY A 93 8.94 -1.27 1.74
CA GLY A 93 8.46 -2.07 2.87
C GLY A 93 6.95 -1.99 2.98
N PHE A 94 6.40 -2.73 3.93
CA PHE A 94 4.98 -2.75 4.26
C PHE A 94 4.81 -2.76 5.77
N PHE A 95 3.74 -2.15 6.25
CA PHE A 95 3.25 -2.41 7.58
C PHE A 95 2.63 -3.80 7.62
N VAL A 96 2.96 -4.54 8.65
CA VAL A 96 2.33 -5.84 8.91
C VAL A 96 1.15 -5.60 9.82
N VAL A 97 -0.03 -6.05 9.41
CA VAL A 97 -1.27 -5.89 10.17
C VAL A 97 -1.96 -7.24 10.32
N VAL A 98 -2.66 -7.44 11.42
CA VAL A 98 -3.35 -8.68 11.74
C VAL A 98 -4.82 -8.43 12.02
N SER A 99 -5.66 -9.42 11.73
CA SER A 99 -7.10 -9.34 11.95
C SER A 99 -7.47 -9.30 13.43
N ASP A 100 -6.69 -9.96 14.28
CA ASP A 100 -6.99 -10.15 15.69
C ASP A 100 -5.92 -9.57 16.60
N ARG A 101 -6.32 -9.17 17.80
CA ARG A 101 -5.40 -8.70 18.84
C ARG A 101 -4.60 -9.82 19.51
N THR A 102 -5.14 -11.04 19.48
CA THR A 102 -4.45 -12.21 20.01
C THR A 102 -3.90 -13.01 18.85
N ILE A 103 -2.58 -13.16 18.79
CA ILE A 103 -1.93 -13.92 17.73
C ILE A 103 -2.07 -15.41 18.03
N THR A 104 -2.75 -16.10 17.13
CA THR A 104 -2.86 -17.56 17.10
C THR A 104 -2.23 -18.07 15.80
N PRO A 105 -1.90 -19.37 15.69
CA PRO A 105 -1.38 -19.93 14.45
C PRO A 105 -2.28 -19.71 13.22
N ASP A 106 -3.59 -19.50 13.43
CA ASP A 106 -4.58 -19.26 12.39
C ASP A 106 -4.83 -17.77 12.11
N THR A 107 -4.14 -16.85 12.79
CA THR A 107 -4.34 -15.41 12.61
C THR A 107 -3.88 -14.99 11.21
N SER A 108 -4.79 -14.36 10.46
CA SER A 108 -4.48 -13.85 9.13
C SER A 108 -3.60 -12.61 9.21
N VAL A 109 -2.48 -12.65 8.51
CA VAL A 109 -1.50 -11.56 8.40
C VAL A 109 -1.69 -10.87 7.07
N PHE A 110 -1.79 -9.54 7.09
CA PHE A 110 -1.92 -8.71 5.89
C PHE A 110 -0.79 -7.68 5.83
N PHE A 111 -0.57 -7.15 4.64
CA PHE A 111 0.44 -6.13 4.41
C PHE A 111 -0.23 -4.85 3.89
N SER A 112 0.09 -3.71 4.51
CA SER A 112 -0.43 -2.40 4.11
C SER A 112 0.71 -1.41 3.91
N ARG A 113 0.52 -0.46 3.00
CA ARG A 113 1.37 0.74 2.90
C ARG A 113 0.68 1.98 3.48
N ALA A 114 -0.61 1.91 3.70
CA ALA A 114 -1.33 2.98 4.40
C ALA A 114 -0.93 2.97 5.87
N GLY A 115 -0.47 4.10 6.37
CA GLY A 115 0.03 4.27 7.72
C GLY A 115 -0.90 5.11 8.59
N SER A 116 -2.15 5.29 8.20
CA SER A 116 -3.15 5.95 9.03
C SER A 116 -3.66 4.97 10.07
N PHE A 117 -3.22 5.14 11.30
CA PHE A 117 -3.66 4.32 12.42
C PHE A 117 -4.43 5.16 13.42
N VAL A 118 -5.41 4.56 14.04
CA VAL A 118 -6.22 5.17 15.10
C VAL A 118 -6.09 4.31 16.36
N GLU A 119 -5.97 4.94 17.50
CA GLU A 119 -5.98 4.24 18.79
C GLU A 119 -7.39 3.73 19.09
N ASP A 120 -7.52 2.45 19.40
CA ASP A 120 -8.77 1.87 19.84
C ASP A 120 -9.01 2.15 21.34
N SER A 121 -10.19 1.79 21.85
CA SER A 121 -10.57 1.98 23.26
C SER A 121 -9.67 1.26 24.28
N ARG A 122 -8.76 0.42 23.82
CA ARG A 122 -7.81 -0.36 24.64
C ARG A 122 -6.36 0.05 24.41
N GLY A 123 -6.10 1.10 23.62
CA GLY A 123 -4.76 1.59 23.34
C GLY A 123 -4.03 0.91 22.19
N PHE A 124 -4.68 0.04 21.41
CA PHE A 124 -4.04 -0.60 20.25
C PHE A 124 -4.15 0.26 19.00
N LEU A 125 -3.10 0.25 18.20
CA LEU A 125 -3.10 0.91 16.89
C LEU A 125 -3.88 0.08 15.87
N GLN A 126 -5.04 0.59 15.47
CA GLN A 126 -5.94 -0.03 14.51
C GLN A 126 -5.91 0.74 13.18
N HIS A 127 -5.79 0.01 12.08
CA HIS A 127 -5.95 0.53 10.73
C HIS A 127 -7.44 0.70 10.40
N PRO A 128 -7.85 1.66 9.53
CA PRO A 128 -9.25 1.85 9.14
C PRO A 128 -9.94 0.61 8.56
N SER A 129 -9.17 -0.36 8.05
CA SER A 129 -9.70 -1.67 7.62
C SER A 129 -10.08 -2.61 8.77
N GLY A 130 -9.91 -2.19 10.03
CA GLY A 130 -10.21 -3.00 11.21
C GLY A 130 -9.05 -3.86 11.72
N ASN A 131 -7.92 -3.88 11.02
CA ASN A 131 -6.75 -4.69 11.38
C ASN A 131 -5.83 -3.93 12.35
N TYR A 132 -5.04 -4.66 13.15
CA TYR A 132 -4.13 -4.11 14.15
C TYR A 132 -2.68 -4.13 13.65
N LEU A 133 -1.94 -3.04 13.92
CA LEU A 133 -0.52 -2.94 13.57
C LEU A 133 0.29 -3.93 14.40
N LEU A 134 1.16 -4.66 13.73
CA LEU A 134 2.08 -5.61 14.34
C LEU A 134 3.47 -5.00 14.50
N GLY A 135 4.09 -5.21 15.65
CA GLY A 135 5.42 -4.72 15.95
C GLY A 135 6.17 -5.63 16.92
N TRP A 136 7.42 -5.30 17.15
CA TRP A 136 8.24 -5.97 18.14
C TRP A 136 8.42 -5.10 19.37
N ARG A 137 8.34 -5.70 20.53
CA ARG A 137 8.68 -5.00 21.79
C ARG A 137 10.17 -4.72 21.84
N THR A 138 10.50 -3.50 22.23
CA THR A 138 11.88 -3.06 22.47
C THR A 138 12.11 -2.82 23.97
N ASN A 139 13.36 -2.97 24.40
CA ASN A 139 13.78 -2.55 25.73
C ASN A 139 13.98 -1.02 25.77
N THR A 140 14.34 -0.48 26.94
CA THR A 140 14.62 0.96 27.12
C THR A 140 15.83 1.45 26.32
N ALA A 141 16.71 0.55 25.86
CA ALA A 141 17.85 0.84 25.00
C ALA A 141 17.48 0.85 23.50
N GLY A 142 16.26 0.42 23.15
CA GLY A 142 15.79 0.31 21.77
C GLY A 142 16.05 -1.02 21.08
N ASP A 143 16.60 -2.02 21.81
CA ASP A 143 16.86 -3.34 21.25
C ASP A 143 15.58 -4.18 21.25
N ILE A 144 15.38 -4.97 20.20
CA ILE A 144 14.25 -5.89 20.09
C ILE A 144 14.43 -7.05 21.07
N ILE A 145 13.49 -7.22 21.99
CA ILE A 145 13.54 -8.26 23.04
C ILE A 145 13.29 -9.64 22.42
N ASP A 146 12.29 -9.76 21.56
CA ASP A 146 11.92 -11.03 20.94
C ASP A 146 11.53 -10.79 19.46
N ARG A 147 12.38 -11.30 18.55
CA ARG A 147 12.16 -11.21 17.11
C ARG A 147 11.19 -12.28 16.57
N GLN A 148 10.91 -13.31 17.36
CA GLN A 148 10.10 -14.45 16.92
C GLN A 148 8.62 -14.23 17.22
N ASN A 149 8.29 -13.38 18.20
CA ASN A 149 6.92 -13.11 18.63
C ASN A 149 6.54 -11.62 18.41
N PRO A 150 6.22 -11.19 17.18
CA PRO A 150 5.66 -9.87 16.98
C PRO A 150 4.29 -9.80 17.66
N GLN A 151 3.94 -8.65 18.22
CA GLN A 151 2.69 -8.43 18.95
C GLN A 151 1.96 -7.20 18.40
N PRO A 152 0.64 -7.12 18.52
CA PRO A 152 -0.10 -5.90 18.22
C PRO A 152 0.46 -4.72 19.04
N VAL A 153 0.68 -3.61 18.35
CA VAL A 153 1.27 -2.41 18.97
C VAL A 153 0.22 -1.76 19.87
N GLU A 154 0.55 -1.68 21.15
CA GLU A 154 -0.23 -1.01 22.19
C GLU A 154 0.48 0.30 22.59
N LEU A 155 -0.23 1.41 22.52
CA LEU A 155 0.21 2.69 23.04
C LEU A 155 -0.08 2.66 24.56
N GLN A 156 0.97 2.46 25.36
CA GLN A 156 0.83 2.66 26.80
C GLN A 156 0.63 4.16 27.04
N THR A 157 -0.57 4.54 27.39
CA THR A 157 -0.78 5.83 28.06
C THR A 157 0.08 5.80 29.32
N VAL A 158 1.10 6.63 29.36
CA VAL A 158 1.85 6.89 30.60
C VAL A 158 0.84 7.54 31.53
N GLY A 159 0.10 6.70 32.26
CA GLY A 159 -0.72 7.16 33.36
C GLY A 159 0.21 7.91 34.31
N SER A 160 -0.03 9.20 34.50
CA SER A 160 0.60 9.92 35.58
C SER A 160 0.26 9.20 36.87
N SER A 161 1.19 8.43 37.40
CA SER A 161 1.06 7.88 38.73
C SER A 161 1.15 9.07 39.67
N ALA A 162 0.02 9.67 39.98
CA ALA A 162 -0.08 10.62 41.09
C ALA A 162 0.15 9.82 42.36
N SER A 163 1.37 9.89 42.89
CA SER A 163 1.65 9.38 44.23
C SER A 163 0.95 10.29 45.22
N ALA A 164 -0.05 9.74 45.91
CA ALA A 164 -0.75 10.48 46.96
C ALA A 164 0.29 10.84 48.04
N THR A 165 0.44 12.13 48.31
CA THR A 165 1.25 12.64 49.43
C THR A 165 0.59 12.23 50.73
N THR A 166 1.15 11.24 51.39
CA THR A 166 0.59 10.73 52.67
C THR A 166 1.04 11.47 53.89
N THR A 167 1.96 12.45 53.80
CA THR A 167 2.48 13.19 54.95
C THR A 167 2.65 14.66 54.59
N LEU A 168 1.89 15.54 55.25
CA LEU A 168 2.04 16.99 55.25
C LEU A 168 2.63 17.42 56.59
N GLN A 169 3.88 17.84 56.63
CA GLN A 169 4.46 18.48 57.84
C GLN A 169 4.26 19.99 57.75
N LEU A 170 3.41 20.51 58.60
CA LEU A 170 3.25 21.93 58.84
C LEU A 170 4.21 22.35 59.96
N GLY A 171 5.29 23.05 59.61
CA GLY A 171 6.12 23.74 60.58
C GLY A 171 5.44 25.03 60.98
N VAL A 172 5.00 25.17 62.24
CA VAL A 172 4.54 26.42 62.82
C VAL A 172 5.71 27.02 63.61
N THR A 173 6.17 28.20 63.19
CA THR A 173 7.10 29.06 63.93
C THR A 173 6.30 30.09 64.66
#